data_e69f2801e91523957bb81eed53e6fda5
#
_entry.id   e69f2801e91523957bb81eed53e6fda5
#
_cell.length_a   1.000
_cell.length_b   1.000
_cell.length_c   1.000
_cell.angle_alpha   90.00
_cell.angle_beta   90.00
_cell.angle_gamma   90.00
#
_symmetry.space_group_name_H-M   'P 1'
#
loop_
_entity.id
_entity.type
_entity.pdbx_description
1 polymer ?
#
loop_
_entity_poly.entity_id
_entity_poly.type
_entity_poly.pdbx_seq_one_letter_code
_entity_poly.pdbx_strand_id
1 'polypeptide(L)'
;MAMISIRAFLLAAALGAAALPATADIAVAPDATGRFVYVQDFDTLGATSRAFDWRDNDTLPGWRLLNFVEQPLVTPTYRGDTGDDAGGSFYSYGLEGDGNRALGAVGTGGSYFGTPAAGQLAGYIAVSFRNAGGRGIDAVRVAFEGQQWRQGASDDLNVLVFEYGVGEEFGHVDWVRPGAGFDFDSPSPLIVTPSGAPVFGRDPLAKQTLGGVITPAWTAGSRLWLRWSVRNNFSFDHGLAIDDVKVEVERF
;
A
#
# COMPACT_ATOMS: atom_id res chain seq x y z
N MET A 1 52.53 41.58 44.31
CA MET A 1 51.29 41.89 43.63
C MET A 1 51.27 41.10 42.35
N ALA A 2 50.65 39.90 42.36
CA ALA A 2 50.65 38.95 41.25
C ALA A 2 49.29 39.00 40.59
N MET A 3 49.26 39.34 39.30
CA MET A 3 48.05 39.32 38.46
C MET A 3 47.79 37.92 37.94
N ILE A 4 46.66 37.34 38.32
CA ILE A 4 46.15 36.07 37.80
C ILE A 4 45.31 36.37 36.57
N SER A 5 45.77 35.86 35.41
CA SER A 5 45.06 35.98 34.13
C SER A 5 44.13 34.77 33.98
N ILE A 6 42.81 35.02 33.98
CA ILE A 6 41.79 33.99 33.75
C ILE A 6 41.58 33.88 32.23
N ARG A 7 41.96 32.76 31.65
CA ARG A 7 41.61 32.40 30.24
C ARG A 7 40.26 31.72 30.25
N ALA A 8 39.26 32.36 29.64
CA ALA A 8 37.97 31.75 29.38
C ALA A 8 38.08 30.79 28.18
N PHE A 9 37.79 29.50 28.40
CA PHE A 9 37.61 28.52 27.35
C PHE A 9 36.15 28.59 26.83
N LEU A 10 35.96 29.02 25.61
CA LEU A 10 34.69 28.89 24.91
C LEU A 10 34.57 27.43 24.39
N LEU A 11 33.66 26.68 24.97
CA LEU A 11 33.27 25.36 24.47
C LEU A 11 32.25 25.55 23.36
N ALA A 12 32.64 25.39 22.10
CA ALA A 12 31.74 25.37 20.96
C ALA A 12 31.01 24.02 20.94
N ALA A 13 29.74 24.00 21.32
CA ALA A 13 28.89 22.83 21.14
C ALA A 13 28.51 22.73 19.65
N ALA A 14 29.09 21.76 18.94
CA ALA A 14 28.63 21.40 17.61
C ALA A 14 27.29 20.66 17.74
N LEU A 15 26.18 21.32 17.38
CA LEU A 15 24.91 20.62 17.13
C LEU A 15 25.09 19.76 15.88
N GLY A 16 25.31 18.48 16.06
CA GLY A 16 25.17 17.49 14.99
C GLY A 16 23.69 17.43 14.58
N ALA A 17 23.34 17.98 13.43
CA ALA A 17 22.06 17.70 12.80
C ALA A 17 22.04 16.21 12.48
N ALA A 18 21.28 15.43 13.25
CA ALA A 18 20.97 14.04 12.88
C ALA A 18 20.18 14.13 11.56
N ALA A 19 20.80 13.70 10.46
CA ALA A 19 20.09 13.49 9.20
C ALA A 19 19.01 12.44 9.49
N LEU A 20 17.73 12.84 9.41
CA LEU A 20 16.63 11.91 9.38
C LEU A 20 16.89 10.95 8.21
N PRO A 21 16.68 9.63 8.37
CA PRO A 21 16.83 8.72 7.26
C PRO A 21 15.90 9.21 6.13
N ALA A 22 16.49 9.50 4.98
CA ALA A 22 15.72 9.82 3.79
C ALA A 22 14.79 8.62 3.56
N THR A 23 13.48 8.85 3.63
CA THR A 23 12.48 7.83 3.27
C THR A 23 12.80 7.45 1.83
N ALA A 24 13.18 6.19 1.61
CA ALA A 24 13.61 5.72 0.30
C ALA A 24 12.38 5.58 -0.61
N ASP A 25 11.92 6.68 -1.19
CA ASP A 25 10.91 6.64 -2.25
C ASP A 25 11.44 5.84 -3.44
N ILE A 26 10.54 5.22 -4.20
CA ILE A 26 10.89 4.66 -5.50
C ILE A 26 11.21 5.83 -6.44
N ALA A 27 12.50 5.98 -6.77
CA ALA A 27 12.95 7.06 -7.64
C ALA A 27 12.54 6.77 -9.10
N VAL A 28 11.74 7.65 -9.68
CA VAL A 28 11.35 7.59 -11.09
C VAL A 28 12.26 8.51 -11.88
N ALA A 29 13.24 7.90 -12.57
CA ALA A 29 14.16 8.58 -13.47
C ALA A 29 14.03 7.94 -14.86
N PRO A 30 13.15 8.47 -15.74
CA PRO A 30 13.00 7.96 -17.09
C PRO A 30 14.33 7.95 -17.84
N ASP A 31 14.58 6.92 -18.60
CA ASP A 31 15.78 6.77 -19.43
C ASP A 31 15.85 7.78 -20.59
N ALA A 32 16.87 7.66 -21.44
CA ALA A 32 17.07 8.57 -22.57
C ALA A 32 15.91 8.52 -23.60
N THR A 33 15.12 7.43 -23.60
CA THR A 33 13.90 7.30 -24.43
C THR A 33 12.67 7.90 -23.76
N GLY A 34 12.79 8.30 -22.48
CA GLY A 34 11.70 8.82 -21.66
C GLY A 34 10.85 7.73 -21.01
N ARG A 35 11.39 6.50 -20.91
CA ARG A 35 10.69 5.34 -20.34
C ARG A 35 11.19 5.01 -18.95
N PHE A 36 10.24 4.67 -18.07
CA PHE A 36 10.47 4.06 -16.76
C PHE A 36 9.43 2.96 -16.53
N VAL A 37 9.86 1.84 -15.94
CA VAL A 37 8.96 0.73 -15.56
C VAL A 37 9.30 0.30 -14.15
N TYR A 38 8.28 0.19 -13.32
CA TYR A 38 8.33 -0.42 -12.00
C TYR A 38 7.35 -1.61 -11.96
N VAL A 39 7.75 -2.70 -11.31
CA VAL A 39 6.91 -3.88 -11.08
C VAL A 39 7.06 -4.30 -9.62
N GLN A 40 5.95 -4.70 -8.99
CA GLN A 40 5.89 -5.31 -7.67
C GLN A 40 4.95 -6.50 -7.70
N ASP A 41 5.49 -7.70 -7.46
CA ASP A 41 4.81 -8.99 -7.44
C ASP A 41 4.55 -9.52 -6.02
N PHE A 42 4.98 -8.79 -4.99
CA PHE A 42 4.86 -9.16 -3.58
C PHE A 42 5.46 -10.50 -3.15
N ASP A 43 6.17 -11.20 -4.02
CA ASP A 43 6.69 -12.56 -3.82
C ASP A 43 7.73 -12.69 -2.71
N THR A 44 8.27 -11.57 -2.25
CA THR A 44 9.19 -11.51 -1.09
C THR A 44 8.49 -11.51 0.26
N LEU A 45 7.15 -11.41 0.29
CA LEU A 45 6.38 -11.43 1.52
C LEU A 45 6.29 -12.84 2.12
N GLY A 46 6.02 -12.90 3.43
CA GLY A 46 5.95 -14.16 4.16
C GLY A 46 4.90 -15.13 3.61
N ALA A 47 5.31 -16.39 3.39
CA ALA A 47 4.53 -17.41 2.69
C ALA A 47 3.90 -18.46 3.62
N THR A 48 4.02 -18.32 4.94
CA THR A 48 3.47 -19.27 5.91
C THR A 48 2.41 -18.62 6.79
N SER A 49 1.44 -19.42 7.27
CA SER A 49 0.28 -18.96 8.06
C SER A 49 0.69 -18.46 9.46
N ARG A 50 1.36 -17.32 9.52
CA ARG A 50 1.78 -16.64 10.76
C ARG A 50 1.83 -15.12 10.57
N ALA A 51 2.03 -14.38 11.66
CA ALA A 51 2.32 -12.96 11.61
C ALA A 51 3.80 -12.71 11.27
N PHE A 52 4.02 -11.63 10.53
CA PHE A 52 5.33 -11.09 10.15
C PHE A 52 5.37 -9.60 10.50
N ASP A 53 6.53 -9.09 10.88
CA ASP A 53 6.71 -7.67 11.09
C ASP A 53 6.58 -6.90 9.77
N TRP A 54 5.92 -5.76 9.83
CA TRP A 54 5.88 -4.78 8.75
C TRP A 54 6.63 -3.52 9.16
N ARG A 55 7.39 -2.98 8.26
CA ARG A 55 8.00 -1.65 8.38
C ARG A 55 7.73 -0.88 7.11
N ASP A 56 7.01 0.23 7.26
CA ASP A 56 6.72 1.11 6.13
C ASP A 56 8.01 1.50 5.42
N ASN A 57 8.00 1.39 4.09
CA ASN A 57 9.12 1.76 3.23
C ASN A 57 10.42 0.95 3.43
N ASP A 58 10.40 -0.11 4.23
CA ASP A 58 11.54 -1.00 4.51
C ASP A 58 11.22 -2.45 4.12
N THR A 59 10.07 -2.99 4.56
CA THR A 59 9.62 -4.34 4.17
C THR A 59 9.47 -4.45 2.66
N LEU A 60 8.85 -3.45 2.04
CA LEU A 60 8.83 -3.22 0.59
C LEU A 60 9.16 -1.74 0.34
N PRO A 61 10.25 -1.41 -0.38
CA PRO A 61 10.62 -0.03 -0.65
C PRO A 61 9.49 0.76 -1.31
N GLY A 62 9.15 1.92 -0.74
CA GLY A 62 8.07 2.79 -1.20
C GLY A 62 6.67 2.43 -0.66
N TRP A 63 6.45 1.22 -0.12
CA TRP A 63 5.15 0.74 0.33
C TRP A 63 4.87 1.05 1.79
N ARG A 64 3.59 1.28 2.10
CA ARG A 64 3.07 1.56 3.45
C ARG A 64 1.75 0.86 3.68
N LEU A 65 1.51 0.44 4.92
CA LEU A 65 0.23 -0.08 5.41
C LEU A 65 -0.29 0.86 6.48
N LEU A 66 -1.42 1.50 6.21
CA LEU A 66 -1.97 2.55 7.06
C LEU A 66 -3.36 2.15 7.58
N ASN A 67 -3.70 2.64 8.77
CA ASN A 67 -5.04 2.49 9.34
C ASN A 67 -6.03 3.51 8.73
N PHE A 68 -7.29 3.45 9.15
CA PHE A 68 -8.37 4.29 8.60
C PHE A 68 -8.20 5.80 8.86
N VAL A 69 -7.39 6.20 9.83
CA VAL A 69 -7.05 7.61 10.10
C VAL A 69 -5.73 8.02 9.44
N GLU A 70 -5.31 7.27 8.42
CA GLU A 70 -4.12 7.57 7.60
C GLU A 70 -2.81 7.58 8.40
N GLN A 71 -2.76 6.85 9.52
CA GLN A 71 -1.58 6.70 10.36
C GLN A 71 -0.98 5.30 10.24
N PRO A 72 0.32 5.13 10.51
CA PRO A 72 0.93 3.82 10.63
C PRO A 72 0.15 2.91 11.61
N LEU A 73 0.19 1.62 11.36
CA LEU A 73 -0.46 0.63 12.22
C LEU A 73 0.13 0.67 13.64
N VAL A 74 -0.73 0.58 14.65
CA VAL A 74 -0.31 0.47 16.07
C VAL A 74 0.48 -0.83 16.30
N THR A 75 0.04 -1.93 15.66
CA THR A 75 0.77 -3.19 15.62
C THR A 75 1.20 -3.42 14.18
N PRO A 76 2.43 -3.02 13.82
CA PRO A 76 2.87 -3.04 12.43
C PRO A 76 3.25 -4.47 12.01
N THR A 77 2.25 -5.26 11.68
CA THR A 77 2.39 -6.64 11.22
C THR A 77 1.47 -6.90 10.03
N TYR A 78 1.79 -7.93 9.26
CA TYR A 78 0.88 -8.57 8.30
C TYR A 78 0.91 -10.08 8.53
N ARG A 79 -0.02 -10.81 7.93
CA ARG A 79 -0.09 -12.27 8.09
C ARG A 79 0.06 -12.97 6.75
N GLY A 80 0.85 -14.05 6.71
CA GLY A 80 0.74 -14.99 5.59
C GLY A 80 -0.55 -15.80 5.77
N ASP A 81 -1.32 -15.98 4.69
CA ASP A 81 -2.61 -16.68 4.76
C ASP A 81 -3.03 -17.26 3.39
N THR A 82 -3.88 -18.28 3.42
CA THR A 82 -4.47 -18.92 2.25
C THR A 82 -5.92 -18.50 1.97
N GLY A 83 -6.43 -17.50 2.73
CA GLY A 83 -7.82 -17.07 2.74
C GLY A 83 -8.64 -17.66 3.90
N ASP A 84 -8.02 -18.41 4.80
CA ASP A 84 -8.71 -19.07 5.92
C ASP A 84 -9.05 -18.11 7.07
N ASP A 85 -8.19 -17.12 7.34
CA ASP A 85 -8.39 -16.18 8.44
C ASP A 85 -9.43 -15.10 8.07
N ALA A 86 -10.39 -14.90 8.97
CA ALA A 86 -11.45 -13.89 8.84
C ALA A 86 -11.16 -12.60 9.63
N GLY A 87 -10.04 -12.53 10.35
CA GLY A 87 -9.69 -11.41 11.21
C GLY A 87 -9.31 -10.16 10.42
N GLY A 88 -9.64 -8.99 10.95
CA GLY A 88 -9.17 -7.72 10.39
C GLY A 88 -7.66 -7.62 10.45
N SER A 89 -7.00 -7.61 9.29
CA SER A 89 -5.55 -7.51 9.15
C SER A 89 -5.16 -7.23 7.69
N PHE A 90 -3.91 -6.83 7.47
CA PHE A 90 -3.28 -6.98 6.16
C PHE A 90 -2.70 -8.39 6.02
N TYR A 91 -2.70 -8.90 4.79
CA TYR A 91 -2.33 -10.27 4.47
C TYR A 91 -1.39 -10.34 3.27
N SER A 92 -0.44 -11.26 3.35
CA SER A 92 0.25 -11.84 2.21
C SER A 92 -0.49 -13.10 1.83
N TYR A 93 -1.35 -13.02 0.82
CA TYR A 93 -2.15 -14.15 0.35
C TYR A 93 -1.38 -15.02 -0.64
N GLY A 94 -1.60 -16.31 -0.59
CA GLY A 94 -1.04 -17.32 -1.47
C GLY A 94 -1.19 -18.70 -0.86
N LEU A 95 -0.86 -19.78 -1.58
CA LEU A 95 -0.84 -21.11 -0.99
C LEU A 95 0.27 -21.22 0.06
N GLU A 96 0.10 -22.10 1.04
CA GLU A 96 1.07 -22.31 2.10
C GLU A 96 2.43 -22.73 1.51
N GLY A 97 3.47 -21.97 1.83
CA GLY A 97 4.82 -22.20 1.33
C GLY A 97 5.07 -21.84 -0.14
N ASP A 98 4.06 -21.37 -0.87
CA ASP A 98 4.21 -20.87 -2.24
C ASP A 98 4.84 -19.46 -2.24
N GLY A 99 5.82 -19.23 -3.10
CA GLY A 99 6.47 -17.94 -3.27
C GLY A 99 5.63 -16.91 -4.03
N ASN A 100 4.57 -17.31 -4.74
CA ASN A 100 3.68 -16.36 -5.42
C ASN A 100 2.67 -15.79 -4.43
N ARG A 101 2.80 -14.48 -4.15
CA ARG A 101 2.07 -13.79 -3.06
C ARG A 101 1.36 -12.53 -3.58
N ALA A 102 0.19 -12.26 -3.02
CA ALA A 102 -0.56 -11.03 -3.24
C ALA A 102 -0.70 -10.25 -1.91
N LEU A 103 -0.61 -8.92 -1.95
CA LEU A 103 -0.80 -8.07 -0.77
C LEU A 103 -2.26 -7.64 -0.66
N GLY A 104 -2.91 -7.99 0.43
CA GLY A 104 -4.33 -7.74 0.60
C GLY A 104 -4.75 -7.47 2.04
N ALA A 105 -6.07 -7.48 2.26
CA ALA A 105 -6.65 -7.27 3.57
C ALA A 105 -8.03 -7.90 3.72
N VAL A 106 -8.42 -8.15 4.99
CA VAL A 106 -9.80 -8.27 5.44
C VAL A 106 -10.08 -7.04 6.29
N GLY A 107 -11.08 -6.23 5.91
CA GLY A 107 -11.39 -4.96 6.56
C GLY A 107 -12.14 -5.07 7.88
N THR A 108 -12.56 -6.27 8.25
CA THR A 108 -13.37 -6.55 9.45
C THR A 108 -12.90 -5.75 10.67
N GLY A 109 -13.84 -5.15 11.37
CA GLY A 109 -13.61 -4.32 12.55
C GLY A 109 -12.81 -5.03 13.62
N GLY A 110 -12.04 -4.27 14.36
CA GLY A 110 -11.18 -4.77 15.43
C GLY A 110 -10.05 -3.81 15.75
N SER A 111 -9.23 -4.15 16.71
CA SER A 111 -8.15 -3.28 17.19
C SER A 111 -7.02 -3.08 16.16
N TYR A 112 -6.85 -4.01 15.23
CA TYR A 112 -5.77 -3.96 14.25
C TYR A 112 -5.79 -2.67 13.41
N PHE A 113 -6.96 -2.28 12.88
CA PHE A 113 -7.15 -1.02 12.15
C PHE A 113 -7.56 0.16 13.04
N GLY A 114 -7.63 -0.01 14.35
CA GLY A 114 -8.09 1.04 15.27
C GLY A 114 -9.61 1.10 15.46
N THR A 115 -10.30 -0.03 15.30
CA THR A 115 -11.76 -0.17 15.50
C THR A 115 -12.64 0.69 14.57
N PRO A 116 -12.45 0.63 13.25
CA PRO A 116 -13.35 1.31 12.31
C PRO A 116 -14.79 0.78 12.46
N ALA A 117 -15.77 1.66 12.39
CA ALA A 117 -17.17 1.25 12.39
C ALA A 117 -17.52 0.53 11.08
N ALA A 118 -18.54 -0.34 11.12
CA ALA A 118 -19.06 -0.99 9.91
C ALA A 118 -19.52 0.06 8.88
N GLY A 119 -19.20 -0.18 7.62
CA GLY A 119 -19.42 0.75 6.51
C GLY A 119 -18.34 1.83 6.35
N GLN A 120 -17.36 1.91 7.26
CA GLN A 120 -16.26 2.88 7.21
C GLN A 120 -14.99 2.28 6.60
N LEU A 121 -14.04 3.16 6.26
CA LEU A 121 -12.70 2.73 5.87
C LEU A 121 -12.03 1.97 7.02
N ALA A 122 -11.29 0.92 6.71
CA ALA A 122 -10.44 0.18 7.65
C ALA A 122 -8.99 0.59 7.53
N GLY A 123 -8.47 0.69 6.31
CA GLY A 123 -7.09 1.06 6.09
C GLY A 123 -6.72 1.22 4.62
N TYR A 124 -5.43 1.37 4.36
CA TYR A 124 -4.90 1.60 3.03
C TYR A 124 -3.63 0.79 2.79
N ILE A 125 -3.53 0.20 1.62
CA ILE A 125 -2.29 -0.23 0.99
C ILE A 125 -1.83 0.92 0.11
N ALA A 126 -0.61 1.44 0.31
CA ALA A 126 -0.14 2.60 -0.43
C ALA A 126 1.31 2.45 -0.88
N VAL A 127 1.64 3.10 -1.99
CA VAL A 127 3.00 3.19 -2.51
C VAL A 127 3.32 4.61 -2.98
N SER A 128 4.56 5.05 -2.82
CA SER A 128 5.01 6.37 -3.25
C SER A 128 6.18 6.30 -4.22
N PHE A 129 6.15 7.22 -5.17
CA PHE A 129 7.17 7.40 -6.20
C PHE A 129 7.64 8.85 -6.19
N ARG A 130 8.95 9.07 -6.29
CA ARG A 130 9.51 10.43 -6.43
C ARG A 130 9.95 10.66 -7.86
N ASN A 131 9.46 11.74 -8.47
CA ASN A 131 9.94 12.15 -9.78
C ASN A 131 11.38 12.69 -9.66
N ALA A 132 12.35 11.80 -9.87
CA ALA A 132 13.78 12.13 -9.87
C ALA A 132 14.27 12.64 -11.25
N GLY A 133 13.37 12.72 -12.25
CA GLY A 133 13.63 13.31 -13.55
C GLY A 133 13.66 14.84 -13.50
N GLY A 134 14.27 15.46 -14.49
CA GLY A 134 14.36 16.93 -14.59
C GLY A 134 13.10 17.59 -15.17
N ARG A 135 12.00 16.87 -15.38
CA ARG A 135 10.77 17.35 -16.05
C ARG A 135 9.52 16.80 -15.36
N GLY A 136 8.39 17.48 -15.57
CA GLY A 136 7.07 16.97 -15.19
C GLY A 136 6.69 15.71 -15.98
N ILE A 137 5.84 14.91 -15.37
CA ILE A 137 5.25 13.68 -15.91
C ILE A 137 3.74 13.89 -15.92
N ASP A 138 3.13 13.96 -17.09
CA ASP A 138 1.72 14.28 -17.25
C ASP A 138 0.84 13.02 -17.30
N ALA A 139 1.42 11.87 -17.71
CA ALA A 139 0.69 10.62 -17.82
C ALA A 139 1.51 9.45 -17.27
N VAL A 140 0.83 8.58 -16.54
CA VAL A 140 1.38 7.37 -15.96
C VAL A 140 0.41 6.22 -16.22
N ARG A 141 0.89 5.12 -16.78
CA ARG A 141 0.11 3.90 -16.90
C ARG A 141 0.26 3.09 -15.61
N VAL A 142 -0.84 2.74 -14.99
CA VAL A 142 -0.90 1.84 -13.85
C VAL A 142 -1.68 0.61 -14.25
N ALA A 143 -1.18 -0.58 -13.93
CA ALA A 143 -1.90 -1.84 -14.07
C ALA A 143 -1.63 -2.70 -12.83
N PHE A 144 -2.59 -3.53 -12.46
CA PHE A 144 -2.45 -4.51 -11.39
C PHE A 144 -3.48 -5.63 -11.55
N GLU A 145 -3.26 -6.75 -10.88
CA GLU A 145 -4.25 -7.81 -10.74
C GLU A 145 -4.95 -7.68 -9.39
N GLY A 146 -6.29 -7.55 -9.39
CA GLY A 146 -7.11 -7.69 -8.19
C GLY A 146 -7.45 -9.17 -7.99
N GLN A 147 -7.36 -9.66 -6.75
CA GLN A 147 -7.60 -11.07 -6.39
C GLN A 147 -8.51 -11.16 -5.16
N GLN A 148 -9.47 -12.08 -5.19
CA GLN A 148 -10.28 -12.44 -4.02
C GLN A 148 -9.77 -13.76 -3.43
N TRP A 149 -9.24 -13.71 -2.19
CA TRP A 149 -8.69 -14.87 -1.49
C TRP A 149 -9.64 -15.45 -0.45
N ARG A 150 -10.60 -14.65 0.01
CA ARG A 150 -11.62 -15.08 0.95
C ARG A 150 -12.99 -14.57 0.53
N GLN A 151 -13.97 -15.48 0.53
CA GLN A 151 -15.38 -15.13 0.56
C GLN A 151 -15.76 -14.89 2.03
N GLY A 152 -16.19 -13.68 2.38
CA GLY A 152 -16.81 -13.41 3.68
C GLY A 152 -18.23 -13.97 3.76
N ALA A 153 -18.89 -13.78 4.89
CA ALA A 153 -20.29 -14.20 5.05
C ALA A 153 -21.30 -13.14 4.57
N SER A 154 -20.81 -12.03 4.02
CA SER A 154 -21.64 -11.00 3.39
C SER A 154 -22.02 -11.39 1.97
N ASP A 155 -23.23 -11.08 1.56
CA ASP A 155 -23.69 -11.10 0.17
C ASP A 155 -23.44 -9.75 -0.54
N ASP A 156 -22.97 -8.73 0.19
CA ASP A 156 -22.57 -7.44 -0.37
C ASP A 156 -21.20 -7.54 -1.05
N LEU A 157 -21.04 -6.82 -2.15
CA LEU A 157 -19.75 -6.67 -2.82
C LEU A 157 -18.78 -5.84 -1.94
N ASN A 158 -17.58 -6.37 -1.75
CA ASN A 158 -16.48 -5.60 -1.19
C ASN A 158 -15.62 -5.04 -2.32
N VAL A 159 -15.06 -3.86 -2.13
CA VAL A 159 -14.31 -3.15 -3.17
C VAL A 159 -12.98 -2.65 -2.63
N LEU A 160 -11.90 -2.93 -3.33
CA LEU A 160 -10.65 -2.18 -3.20
C LEU A 160 -10.73 -0.96 -4.13
N VAL A 161 -10.90 0.22 -3.56
CA VAL A 161 -10.98 1.47 -4.33
C VAL A 161 -9.57 2.01 -4.55
N PHE A 162 -9.22 2.22 -5.83
CA PHE A 162 -7.95 2.82 -6.20
C PHE A 162 -8.04 4.34 -6.28
N GLU A 163 -7.03 5.02 -5.73
CA GLU A 163 -6.88 6.47 -5.81
C GLU A 163 -5.40 6.84 -6.00
N TYR A 164 -5.16 8.00 -6.59
CA TYR A 164 -3.84 8.58 -6.75
C TYR A 164 -3.83 10.07 -6.43
N GLY A 165 -2.65 10.63 -6.18
CA GLY A 165 -2.49 12.06 -6.01
C GLY A 165 -1.03 12.47 -5.81
N VAL A 166 -0.75 13.76 -5.95
CA VAL A 166 0.59 14.32 -5.79
C VAL A 166 0.65 15.13 -4.49
N GLY A 167 1.65 14.85 -3.66
CA GLY A 167 1.86 15.55 -2.39
C GLY A 167 3.06 14.97 -1.63
N GLU A 168 3.69 15.78 -0.77
CA GLU A 168 4.88 15.33 -0.03
C GLU A 168 4.55 14.34 1.09
N GLU A 169 3.39 14.46 1.72
CA GLU A 169 2.94 13.62 2.82
C GLU A 169 1.59 13.00 2.50
N PHE A 170 1.38 11.74 2.89
CA PHE A 170 0.18 10.98 2.59
C PHE A 170 -1.12 11.67 3.05
N GLY A 171 -1.15 12.23 4.26
CA GLY A 171 -2.32 12.92 4.81
C GLY A 171 -2.59 14.31 4.21
N HIS A 172 -1.76 14.78 3.29
CA HIS A 172 -1.91 16.08 2.61
C HIS A 172 -2.03 15.94 1.10
N VAL A 173 -2.45 14.77 0.62
CA VAL A 173 -2.66 14.49 -0.79
C VAL A 173 -4.11 14.77 -1.18
N ASP A 174 -4.31 15.53 -2.25
CA ASP A 174 -5.63 15.65 -2.88
C ASP A 174 -5.86 14.39 -3.74
N TRP A 175 -6.66 13.47 -3.21
CA TRP A 175 -6.90 12.17 -3.81
C TRP A 175 -7.86 12.23 -4.98
N VAL A 176 -7.48 11.60 -6.09
CA VAL A 176 -8.28 11.48 -7.31
C VAL A 176 -8.62 10.02 -7.55
N ARG A 177 -9.90 9.73 -7.75
CA ARG A 177 -10.39 8.42 -8.17
C ARG A 177 -10.54 8.41 -9.69
N PRO A 178 -9.74 7.61 -10.44
CA PRO A 178 -9.76 7.65 -11.91
C PRO A 178 -10.98 6.96 -12.53
N GLY A 179 -11.70 6.17 -11.75
CA GLY A 179 -12.94 5.50 -12.18
C GLY A 179 -12.91 3.98 -12.01
N ALA A 180 -14.03 3.34 -12.33
CA ALA A 180 -14.30 1.92 -12.05
C ALA A 180 -13.32 0.93 -12.73
N GLY A 181 -12.61 1.33 -13.79
CA GLY A 181 -11.58 0.47 -14.39
C GLY A 181 -10.35 0.24 -13.52
N PHE A 182 -10.25 0.93 -12.38
CA PHE A 182 -9.17 0.79 -11.40
C PHE A 182 -9.65 0.21 -10.07
N ASP A 183 -10.95 0.09 -9.84
CA ASP A 183 -11.47 -0.47 -8.62
C ASP A 183 -11.65 -1.98 -8.78
N PHE A 184 -11.24 -2.76 -7.78
CA PHE A 184 -11.46 -4.19 -7.77
C PHE A 184 -12.71 -4.52 -6.96
N ASP A 185 -13.80 -4.79 -7.65
CA ASP A 185 -15.01 -5.34 -7.07
C ASP A 185 -14.81 -6.84 -6.82
N SER A 186 -15.14 -7.32 -5.61
CA SER A 186 -15.07 -8.76 -5.34
C SER A 186 -15.92 -9.52 -6.36
N PRO A 187 -15.37 -10.54 -7.03
CA PRO A 187 -16.18 -11.40 -7.88
C PRO A 187 -17.33 -11.97 -7.06
N SER A 188 -18.52 -11.99 -7.64
CA SER A 188 -19.79 -12.36 -7.00
C SER A 188 -19.65 -13.57 -6.06
N PRO A 189 -20.37 -13.62 -4.92
CA PRO A 189 -20.29 -14.71 -3.96
C PRO A 189 -20.62 -16.05 -4.64
N LEU A 190 -19.58 -16.89 -4.81
CA LEU A 190 -19.76 -18.22 -5.41
C LEU A 190 -20.43 -19.17 -4.41
N ILE A 191 -20.20 -18.98 -3.10
CA ILE A 191 -20.77 -19.77 -2.01
C ILE A 191 -20.86 -18.88 -0.76
N VAL A 192 -22.08 -18.62 -0.31
CA VAL A 192 -22.30 -17.96 1.00
C VAL A 192 -22.32 -19.01 2.09
N THR A 193 -21.32 -19.00 2.97
CA THR A 193 -21.32 -19.81 4.20
C THR A 193 -21.42 -18.89 5.40
N PRO A 194 -21.98 -19.32 6.54
CA PRO A 194 -22.14 -18.46 7.72
C PRO A 194 -20.85 -17.86 8.28
N SER A 195 -19.69 -18.48 7.99
CA SER A 195 -18.37 -18.05 8.46
C SER A 195 -17.46 -17.56 7.34
N GLY A 196 -17.95 -17.56 6.10
CA GLY A 196 -17.11 -17.40 4.92
C GLY A 196 -16.23 -18.61 4.65
N ALA A 197 -15.47 -18.56 3.56
CA ALA A 197 -14.57 -19.63 3.12
C ALA A 197 -13.38 -19.09 2.33
N PRO A 198 -12.23 -19.79 2.31
CA PRO A 198 -11.14 -19.45 1.43
C PRO A 198 -11.56 -19.59 -0.04
N VAL A 199 -10.97 -18.75 -0.88
CA VAL A 199 -11.10 -18.79 -2.34
C VAL A 199 -9.67 -18.86 -2.91
N PHE A 200 -9.48 -19.60 -4.00
CA PHE A 200 -8.20 -19.58 -4.67
C PHE A 200 -8.06 -18.31 -5.52
N GLY A 201 -7.43 -17.27 -4.98
CA GLY A 201 -7.38 -15.93 -5.57
C GLY A 201 -6.75 -15.85 -6.96
N ARG A 202 -6.00 -16.88 -7.38
CA ARG A 202 -5.44 -16.99 -8.74
C ARG A 202 -6.36 -17.70 -9.74
N ASP A 203 -7.52 -18.19 -9.30
CA ASP A 203 -8.54 -18.69 -10.21
C ASP A 203 -9.01 -17.56 -11.15
N PRO A 204 -9.13 -17.80 -12.46
CA PRO A 204 -9.63 -16.79 -13.41
C PRO A 204 -10.98 -16.15 -13.03
N LEU A 205 -11.81 -16.85 -12.24
CA LEU A 205 -13.08 -16.33 -11.74
C LEU A 205 -12.94 -15.51 -10.46
N ALA A 206 -11.79 -15.58 -9.78
CA ALA A 206 -11.51 -14.87 -8.54
C ALA A 206 -10.61 -13.63 -8.74
N LYS A 207 -10.21 -13.33 -9.97
CA LYS A 207 -9.26 -12.24 -10.26
C LYS A 207 -9.63 -11.42 -11.49
N GLN A 208 -9.07 -10.23 -11.55
CA GLN A 208 -9.25 -9.31 -12.67
C GLN A 208 -8.00 -8.44 -12.86
N THR A 209 -7.57 -8.26 -14.11
CA THR A 209 -6.58 -7.23 -14.46
C THR A 209 -7.26 -5.88 -14.58
N LEU A 210 -6.75 -4.89 -13.87
CA LEU A 210 -7.29 -3.54 -13.75
C LEU A 210 -6.23 -2.50 -14.07
N GLY A 211 -6.67 -1.27 -14.35
CA GLY A 211 -5.76 -0.15 -14.57
C GLY A 211 -6.05 0.63 -15.84
N GLY A 212 -5.14 1.52 -16.16
CA GLY A 212 -5.25 2.45 -17.29
C GLY A 212 -4.22 3.56 -17.19
N VAL A 213 -4.50 4.69 -17.81
CA VAL A 213 -3.66 5.88 -17.74
C VAL A 213 -4.26 6.87 -16.75
N ILE A 214 -3.44 7.32 -15.79
CA ILE A 214 -3.74 8.42 -14.89
C ILE A 214 -2.95 9.67 -15.32
N THR A 215 -3.46 10.86 -14.97
CA THR A 215 -2.86 12.16 -15.37
C THR A 215 -2.56 13.00 -14.13
N PRO A 216 -1.50 12.68 -13.35
CA PRO A 216 -1.27 13.25 -12.03
C PRO A 216 -0.70 14.69 -12.04
N ALA A 217 -0.38 15.28 -13.18
CA ALA A 217 0.39 16.55 -13.28
C ALA A 217 1.63 16.55 -12.35
N TRP A 218 2.41 15.50 -12.43
CA TRP A 218 3.48 15.17 -11.49
C TRP A 218 4.77 15.93 -11.76
N THR A 219 5.00 17.00 -11.01
CA THR A 219 6.16 17.89 -11.21
C THR A 219 7.48 17.23 -10.81
N ALA A 220 8.59 17.71 -11.42
CA ALA A 220 9.93 17.26 -11.05
C ALA A 220 10.20 17.47 -9.55
N GLY A 221 10.78 16.49 -8.90
CA GLY A 221 11.12 16.51 -7.49
C GLY A 221 9.94 16.24 -6.54
N SER A 222 8.67 16.22 -7.00
CA SER A 222 7.51 15.93 -6.16
C SER A 222 7.22 14.42 -6.08
N ARG A 223 6.31 14.05 -5.20
CA ARG A 223 5.95 12.66 -4.93
C ARG A 223 4.55 12.36 -5.46
N LEU A 224 4.42 11.25 -6.22
CA LEU A 224 3.16 10.62 -6.60
C LEU A 224 2.85 9.51 -5.61
N TRP A 225 1.63 9.47 -5.13
CA TRP A 225 1.06 8.39 -4.32
C TRP A 225 0.02 7.62 -5.11
N LEU A 226 0.04 6.30 -4.93
CA LEU A 226 -1.04 5.40 -5.31
C LEU A 226 -1.53 4.72 -4.04
N ARG A 227 -2.86 4.52 -3.90
CA ARG A 227 -3.42 3.79 -2.77
C ARG A 227 -4.61 2.93 -3.16
N TRP A 228 -4.79 1.85 -2.42
CA TRP A 228 -5.98 1.00 -2.45
C TRP A 228 -6.61 1.04 -1.06
N SER A 229 -7.86 1.49 -1.00
CA SER A 229 -8.58 1.61 0.27
C SER A 229 -9.35 0.33 0.57
N VAL A 230 -9.28 -0.08 1.84
CA VAL A 230 -9.97 -1.25 2.40
C VAL A 230 -11.09 -0.76 3.29
N ARG A 231 -12.29 -1.37 3.19
CA ARG A 231 -13.44 -1.03 4.03
C ARG A 231 -13.74 -2.14 5.02
N ASN A 232 -14.27 -1.75 6.19
CA ASN A 232 -15.00 -2.63 7.09
C ASN A 232 -16.47 -2.58 6.67
N ASN A 233 -16.90 -3.53 5.83
CA ASN A 233 -18.29 -3.60 5.38
C ASN A 233 -19.21 -4.16 6.49
N PHE A 234 -20.51 -4.23 6.22
CA PHE A 234 -21.43 -4.91 7.12
C PHE A 234 -21.26 -6.43 6.99
N SER A 235 -21.38 -7.15 8.14
CA SER A 235 -21.11 -8.59 8.24
C SER A 235 -19.62 -8.93 8.10
N PHE A 236 -19.25 -10.14 7.66
CA PHE A 236 -17.86 -10.57 7.52
C PHE A 236 -17.32 -10.18 6.14
N ASP A 237 -16.23 -9.44 6.13
CA ASP A 237 -15.58 -8.97 4.91
C ASP A 237 -14.96 -10.07 4.06
N HIS A 238 -14.90 -9.80 2.75
CA HIS A 238 -14.07 -10.58 1.83
C HIS A 238 -12.58 -10.26 2.04
N GLY A 239 -11.73 -11.22 1.77
CA GLY A 239 -10.29 -11.01 1.68
C GLY A 239 -9.93 -10.63 0.24
N LEU A 240 -9.59 -9.37 0.02
CA LEU A 240 -9.22 -8.84 -1.28
C LEU A 240 -7.74 -8.44 -1.31
N ALA A 241 -7.09 -8.62 -2.45
CA ALA A 241 -5.68 -8.36 -2.63
C ALA A 241 -5.36 -7.72 -3.98
N ILE A 242 -4.18 -7.14 -4.06
CA ILE A 242 -3.55 -6.68 -5.30
C ILE A 242 -2.29 -7.49 -5.56
N ASP A 243 -1.97 -7.69 -6.83
CA ASP A 243 -0.78 -8.39 -7.29
C ASP A 243 -0.28 -7.78 -8.61
N ASP A 244 0.96 -8.12 -9.02
CA ASP A 244 1.55 -7.69 -10.29
C ASP A 244 1.39 -6.19 -10.59
N VAL A 245 1.57 -5.35 -9.55
CA VAL A 245 1.44 -3.89 -9.71
C VAL A 245 2.53 -3.38 -10.62
N LYS A 246 2.12 -2.78 -11.73
CA LYS A 246 3.01 -2.19 -12.74
C LYS A 246 2.74 -0.71 -12.90
N VAL A 247 3.80 0.10 -12.84
CA VAL A 247 3.77 1.54 -13.08
C VAL A 247 4.72 1.89 -14.21
N GLU A 248 4.20 2.48 -15.27
CA GLU A 248 4.97 2.83 -16.47
C GLU A 248 4.85 4.32 -16.76
N VAL A 249 5.98 4.95 -16.98
CA VAL A 249 6.06 6.29 -17.56
C VAL A 249 6.58 6.13 -18.99
N GLU A 250 5.84 6.65 -19.95
CA GLU A 250 6.24 6.73 -21.34
C GLU A 250 5.96 8.15 -21.85
N ARG A 251 6.71 8.61 -22.82
CA ARG A 251 6.33 9.81 -23.58
C ARG A 251 5.23 9.40 -24.55
N PHE A 252 4.06 9.91 -24.33
CA PHE A 252 2.95 9.80 -25.26
C PHE A 252 3.01 10.93 -26.28
#